data_4ee052876767a8e610ba7e142964308f
#
_entry.id   4ee052876767a8e610ba7e142964308f
#
_cell.length_a   1.000
_cell.length_b   1.000
_cell.length_c   1.000
_cell.angle_alpha   90.00
_cell.angle_beta   90.00
_cell.angle_gamma   90.00
#
_symmetry.space_group_name_H-M   'P 1'
#
loop_
_entity.id
_entity.type
_entity.pdbx_description
1 polymer ?
#
loop_
_entity_poly.entity_id
_entity_poly.type
_entity_poly.pdbx_seq_one_letter_code
_entity_poly.pdbx_strand_id
1 'polypeptide(L)'
;QRQMCIRDRPKRILFEKNSLNYEMGRNIYNYFKEYKDIEIIELKNNRIKQNIPGDDIKEFYKEGKSTIVVGVKRVGKFQSCKPSAHWQLPLLSGCVGNCQYCYLNTNLGDKPYVKINVNVEDILNQAQKYIDERKPNITIFEGSATSDPIPVEPYTNSLKRAIEFFANNDFARFRFVTKYTDVDSLLGLDHNGKTEVRFTINTDFVINNYERRTASLCERINASVKIAKANYPLGFIIAPVFIYEGWKEDYENLLKDLKEKLPSDLKHKLTFEVISHRYTTRAKNIIMDIFPDNKLPMDDEKRTFKYGQFGYGKYVYKKEDILEIKEFFMEIIDKYFPMSEIKYII
;
A
#
# COMPACT_ATOMS: atom_id res chain seq x y z
N GLN A 1 -4.51 20.01 13.85
CA GLN A 1 -5.24 18.78 13.49
C GLN A 1 -5.90 19.01 12.12
N ARG A 2 -5.37 18.38 11.05
CA ARG A 2 -6.06 18.37 9.75
C ARG A 2 -7.35 17.56 9.92
N GLN A 3 -8.49 18.20 9.72
CA GLN A 3 -9.76 17.49 9.64
C GLN A 3 -9.71 16.54 8.41
N MET A 4 -9.89 15.26 8.65
CA MET A 4 -10.04 14.26 7.61
C MET A 4 -11.19 14.66 6.67
N CYS A 5 -10.95 14.67 5.36
CA CYS A 5 -11.98 15.02 4.37
C CYS A 5 -13.24 14.16 4.59
N ILE A 6 -14.43 14.75 4.52
CA ILE A 6 -15.71 14.04 4.72
C ILE A 6 -15.83 12.82 3.80
N ARG A 7 -15.25 12.88 2.60
CA ARG A 7 -15.26 11.77 1.61
C ARG A 7 -14.42 10.55 2.02
N ASP A 8 -13.46 10.72 2.93
CA ASP A 8 -12.50 9.68 3.31
C ASP A 8 -12.77 9.10 4.69
N ARG A 9 -13.78 9.62 5.40
CA ARG A 9 -14.15 9.13 6.73
C ARG A 9 -14.77 7.72 6.64
N PRO A 10 -14.45 6.84 7.59
CA PRO A 10 -15.17 5.59 7.74
C PRO A 10 -16.61 5.88 8.20
N LYS A 11 -17.55 5.03 7.81
CA LYS A 11 -18.92 5.06 8.34
C LYS A 11 -19.00 4.44 9.72
N ARG A 12 -18.16 3.42 9.96
CA ARG A 12 -18.16 2.71 11.24
C ARG A 12 -16.77 2.25 11.65
N ILE A 13 -16.61 2.12 12.95
CA ILE A 13 -15.41 1.58 13.57
C ILE A 13 -15.82 0.48 14.54
N LEU A 14 -15.28 -0.72 14.31
CA LEU A 14 -15.52 -1.90 15.12
C LEU A 14 -14.31 -2.14 16.02
N PHE A 15 -14.52 -2.14 17.32
CA PHE A 15 -13.46 -2.48 18.30
C PHE A 15 -13.59 -3.95 18.68
N GLU A 16 -12.58 -4.76 18.34
CA GLU A 16 -12.48 -6.13 18.82
C GLU A 16 -12.29 -6.17 20.34
N LYS A 17 -12.71 -7.26 20.95
CA LYS A 17 -12.48 -7.51 22.39
C LYS A 17 -11.00 -7.31 22.72
N ASN A 18 -10.73 -6.63 23.80
CA ASN A 18 -9.41 -6.28 24.33
C ASN A 18 -8.64 -5.20 23.54
N SER A 19 -9.15 -4.70 22.42
CA SER A 19 -8.42 -3.64 21.68
C SER A 19 -8.27 -2.35 22.50
N LEU A 20 -9.25 -2.03 23.32
CA LEU A 20 -9.23 -0.86 24.22
C LEU A 20 -8.29 -1.01 25.44
N ASN A 21 -7.76 -2.21 25.71
CA ASN A 21 -6.70 -2.40 26.70
C ASN A 21 -5.38 -1.76 26.27
N TYR A 22 -5.20 -1.56 24.97
CA TYR A 22 -4.01 -0.94 24.40
C TYR A 22 -4.19 0.58 24.27
N GLU A 23 -3.11 1.31 24.52
CA GLU A 23 -3.11 2.79 24.41
C GLU A 23 -3.57 3.24 23.02
N MET A 24 -3.05 2.63 21.95
CA MET A 24 -3.45 2.95 20.58
C MET A 24 -4.95 2.75 20.36
N GLY A 25 -5.54 1.68 20.89
CA GLY A 25 -6.97 1.44 20.80
C GLY A 25 -7.79 2.56 21.45
N ARG A 26 -7.40 3.01 22.65
CA ARG A 26 -8.02 4.14 23.33
C ARG A 26 -7.83 5.45 22.58
N ASN A 27 -6.66 5.68 22.00
CA ASN A 27 -6.39 6.88 21.20
C ASN A 27 -7.27 6.94 19.95
N ILE A 28 -7.43 5.80 19.23
CA ILE A 28 -8.34 5.68 18.10
C ILE A 28 -9.80 5.95 18.55
N TYR A 29 -10.23 5.36 19.64
CA TYR A 29 -11.58 5.60 20.19
C TYR A 29 -11.81 7.07 20.48
N ASN A 30 -10.88 7.71 21.21
CA ASN A 30 -10.96 9.12 21.57
C ASN A 30 -10.91 10.05 20.35
N TYR A 31 -10.16 9.70 19.32
CA TYR A 31 -10.11 10.44 18.07
C TYR A 31 -11.47 10.46 17.36
N PHE A 32 -12.14 9.30 17.27
CA PHE A 32 -13.35 9.16 16.49
C PHE A 32 -14.64 9.46 17.24
N LYS A 33 -14.68 9.39 18.56
CA LYS A 33 -15.90 9.72 19.35
C LYS A 33 -16.39 11.16 19.16
N GLU A 34 -15.53 12.05 18.70
CA GLU A 34 -15.88 13.45 18.41
C GLU A 34 -16.69 13.60 17.10
N TYR A 35 -16.73 12.56 16.26
CA TYR A 35 -17.44 12.56 14.98
C TYR A 35 -18.80 11.88 15.11
N LYS A 36 -19.87 12.68 15.18
CA LYS A 36 -21.25 12.18 15.38
C LYS A 36 -21.81 11.35 14.23
N ASP A 37 -21.19 11.46 13.04
CA ASP A 37 -21.56 10.76 11.81
C ASP A 37 -20.85 9.39 11.66
N ILE A 38 -20.03 9.00 12.64
CA ILE A 38 -19.30 7.72 12.64
C ILE A 38 -19.90 6.80 13.71
N GLU A 39 -20.33 5.63 13.26
CA GLU A 39 -20.82 4.59 14.16
C GLU A 39 -19.65 3.89 14.85
N ILE A 40 -19.61 3.89 16.20
CA ILE A 40 -18.62 3.19 17.00
C ILE A 40 -19.27 1.99 17.69
N ILE A 41 -18.74 0.80 17.44
CA ILE A 41 -19.28 -0.46 17.98
C ILE A 41 -18.17 -1.23 18.70
N GLU A 42 -18.36 -1.51 19.98
CA GLU A 42 -17.54 -2.45 20.74
C GLU A 42 -18.10 -3.86 20.58
N LEU A 43 -17.31 -4.74 19.97
CA LEU A 43 -17.74 -6.09 19.67
C LEU A 43 -17.73 -6.98 20.93
N LYS A 44 -18.88 -7.58 21.27
CA LYS A 44 -18.99 -8.60 22.34
C LYS A 44 -18.24 -9.88 21.98
N ASN A 45 -18.19 -10.19 20.69
CA ASN A 45 -17.42 -11.29 20.11
C ASN A 45 -16.72 -10.77 18.85
N ASN A 46 -15.63 -11.39 18.40
CA ASN A 46 -14.86 -10.92 17.25
C ASN A 46 -15.49 -11.33 15.89
N ARG A 47 -16.82 -11.35 15.80
CA ARG A 47 -17.56 -11.65 14.56
C ARG A 47 -17.74 -10.39 13.72
N ILE A 48 -16.65 -9.91 13.13
CA ILE A 48 -16.60 -8.63 12.41
C ILE A 48 -17.63 -8.56 11.28
N LYS A 49 -17.68 -9.58 10.41
CA LYS A 49 -18.51 -9.56 9.20
C LYS A 49 -20.02 -9.44 9.47
N GLN A 50 -20.50 -9.88 10.63
CA GLN A 50 -21.90 -9.77 11.02
C GLN A 50 -22.31 -8.32 11.36
N ASN A 51 -21.33 -7.46 11.66
CA ASN A 51 -21.52 -6.05 11.98
C ASN A 51 -21.25 -5.11 10.78
N ILE A 52 -21.06 -5.68 9.58
CA ILE A 52 -20.94 -4.95 8.34
C ILE A 52 -22.17 -5.27 7.50
N PRO A 53 -23.09 -4.30 7.27
CA PRO A 53 -24.31 -4.53 6.50
C PRO A 53 -24.05 -4.75 5.03
N GLY A 54 -25.10 -5.11 4.30
CA GLY A 54 -25.15 -5.32 2.86
C GLY A 54 -25.95 -6.54 2.50
N ASP A 55 -26.59 -6.52 1.34
CA ASP A 55 -27.42 -7.59 0.82
C ASP A 55 -26.82 -8.28 -0.41
N ASP A 56 -25.94 -7.55 -1.11
CA ASP A 56 -25.23 -8.05 -2.29
C ASP A 56 -23.69 -7.76 -2.23
N ILE A 57 -22.95 -8.27 -3.21
CA ILE A 57 -21.49 -8.16 -3.25
C ILE A 57 -21.00 -6.69 -3.36
N LYS A 58 -21.77 -5.83 -4.05
CA LYS A 58 -21.43 -4.40 -4.22
C LYS A 58 -21.59 -3.66 -2.90
N GLU A 59 -22.68 -3.92 -2.20
CA GLU A 59 -22.95 -3.34 -0.88
C GLU A 59 -21.95 -3.86 0.14
N PHE A 60 -21.70 -5.15 0.19
CA PHE A 60 -20.66 -5.73 1.07
C PHE A 60 -19.30 -5.10 0.84
N TYR A 61 -18.92 -4.91 -0.43
CA TYR A 61 -17.67 -4.24 -0.76
C TYR A 61 -17.66 -2.78 -0.28
N LYS A 62 -18.71 -2.01 -0.59
CA LYS A 62 -18.85 -0.59 -0.23
C LYS A 62 -18.82 -0.40 1.29
N GLU A 63 -19.60 -1.18 2.01
CA GLU A 63 -19.69 -1.11 3.47
C GLU A 63 -18.43 -1.63 4.15
N GLY A 64 -17.80 -2.69 3.62
CA GLY A 64 -16.51 -3.17 4.05
C GLY A 64 -15.43 -2.08 3.92
N LYS A 65 -15.32 -1.45 2.75
CA LYS A 65 -14.37 -0.34 2.49
C LYS A 65 -14.63 0.92 3.35
N SER A 66 -15.81 1.04 3.91
CA SER A 66 -16.20 2.14 4.81
C SER A 66 -16.11 1.74 6.29
N THR A 67 -15.55 0.57 6.60
CA THR A 67 -15.41 0.04 7.95
C THR A 67 -13.95 -0.06 8.35
N ILE A 68 -13.62 0.47 9.53
CA ILE A 68 -12.34 0.24 10.19
C ILE A 68 -12.56 -0.74 11.35
N VAL A 69 -11.67 -1.72 11.48
CA VAL A 69 -11.64 -2.66 12.59
C VAL A 69 -10.39 -2.38 13.41
N VAL A 70 -10.58 -2.14 14.68
CA VAL A 70 -9.48 -1.94 15.64
C VAL A 70 -9.35 -3.22 16.45
N GLY A 71 -8.23 -3.91 16.31
CA GLY A 71 -8.09 -5.25 16.88
C GLY A 71 -6.68 -5.57 17.34
N VAL A 72 -6.55 -6.72 18.02
CA VAL A 72 -5.29 -7.23 18.52
C VAL A 72 -4.79 -8.32 17.57
N LYS A 73 -3.56 -8.18 17.09
CA LYS A 73 -2.91 -9.19 16.27
C LYS A 73 -2.39 -10.33 17.13
N ARG A 74 -2.81 -11.55 16.86
CA ARG A 74 -2.09 -12.72 17.40
C ARG A 74 -0.70 -12.75 16.76
N VAL A 75 0.31 -12.46 17.55
CA VAL A 75 1.70 -12.45 17.08
C VAL A 75 2.17 -13.90 16.92
N GLY A 76 2.60 -14.23 15.73
CA GLY A 76 3.10 -15.54 15.34
C GLY A 76 4.15 -15.38 14.24
N LYS A 77 4.30 -16.37 13.37
CA LYS A 77 5.21 -16.27 12.22
C LYS A 77 4.76 -15.18 11.26
N PHE A 78 5.70 -14.30 10.87
CA PHE A 78 5.46 -13.32 9.83
C PHE A 78 5.42 -13.99 8.45
N GLN A 79 4.61 -13.44 7.57
CA GLN A 79 4.56 -13.90 6.18
C GLN A 79 5.76 -13.36 5.41
N SER A 80 6.29 -14.17 4.49
CA SER A 80 7.33 -13.72 3.57
C SER A 80 6.77 -12.65 2.61
N CYS A 81 7.62 -11.71 2.23
CA CYS A 81 7.29 -10.62 1.30
C CYS A 81 8.23 -10.56 0.08
N LYS A 82 8.85 -11.67 -0.28
CA LYS A 82 9.77 -11.73 -1.43
C LYS A 82 9.02 -11.45 -2.76
N PRO A 83 9.65 -10.76 -3.71
CA PRO A 83 11.05 -10.28 -3.70
C PRO A 83 11.23 -8.94 -2.96
N SER A 84 10.17 -8.25 -2.54
CA SER A 84 10.21 -6.90 -1.99
C SER A 84 10.97 -6.81 -0.66
N ALA A 85 10.70 -7.70 0.28
CA ALA A 85 11.32 -7.75 1.60
C ALA A 85 11.42 -9.20 2.10
N HIS A 86 12.10 -9.42 3.23
CA HIS A 86 12.14 -10.74 3.85
C HIS A 86 10.81 -11.08 4.51
N TRP A 87 10.22 -10.12 5.23
CA TRP A 87 9.04 -10.30 6.05
C TRP A 87 8.04 -9.16 5.92
N GLN A 88 6.77 -9.49 6.04
CA GLN A 88 5.71 -8.49 6.23
C GLN A 88 5.69 -8.07 7.70
N LEU A 89 5.66 -6.75 7.96
CA LEU A 89 5.40 -6.20 9.28
C LEU A 89 3.89 -5.91 9.38
N PRO A 90 3.12 -6.71 10.13
CA PRO A 90 1.66 -6.66 10.07
C PRO A 90 1.07 -5.54 10.94
N LEU A 91 1.37 -4.28 10.65
CA LEU A 91 0.80 -3.13 11.34
C LEU A 91 -0.71 -3.02 11.10
N LEU A 92 -1.12 -3.27 9.86
CA LEU A 92 -2.53 -3.26 9.44
C LEU A 92 -2.74 -4.17 8.23
N SER A 93 -4.00 -4.39 7.88
CA SER A 93 -4.41 -5.04 6.62
C SER A 93 -5.62 -4.33 6.02
N GLY A 94 -5.77 -4.40 4.70
CA GLY A 94 -6.78 -3.64 3.97
C GLY A 94 -6.31 -2.23 3.62
N CYS A 95 -7.04 -1.59 2.72
CA CYS A 95 -6.74 -0.26 2.21
C CYS A 95 -8.06 0.49 2.00
N VAL A 96 -8.08 1.78 2.32
CA VAL A 96 -9.26 2.65 2.13
C VAL A 96 -9.52 2.96 0.65
N GLY A 97 -8.52 2.78 -0.22
CA GLY A 97 -8.62 3.01 -1.66
C GLY A 97 -9.52 2.00 -2.37
N ASN A 98 -10.12 2.44 -3.47
CA ASN A 98 -11.03 1.65 -4.30
C ASN A 98 -10.46 1.43 -5.71
N CYS A 99 -9.18 1.11 -5.82
CA CYS A 99 -8.56 0.78 -7.12
C CYS A 99 -9.19 -0.49 -7.68
N GLN A 100 -9.72 -0.41 -8.92
CA GLN A 100 -10.46 -1.53 -9.53
C GLN A 100 -9.61 -2.77 -9.72
N TYR A 101 -8.33 -2.61 -10.06
CA TYR A 101 -7.38 -3.70 -10.31
C TYR A 101 -6.77 -4.30 -9.03
N CYS A 102 -7.13 -3.81 -7.84
CA CYS A 102 -6.42 -4.14 -6.61
C CYS A 102 -6.66 -5.60 -6.18
N TYR A 103 -5.59 -6.36 -6.00
CA TYR A 103 -5.68 -7.76 -5.53
C TYR A 103 -6.27 -7.89 -4.12
N LEU A 104 -6.24 -6.83 -3.31
CA LEU A 104 -6.89 -6.83 -2.00
C LEU A 104 -8.41 -6.98 -2.10
N ASN A 105 -9.02 -6.59 -3.22
CA ASN A 105 -10.44 -6.79 -3.47
C ASN A 105 -10.83 -8.28 -3.50
N THR A 106 -9.86 -9.16 -3.78
CA THR A 106 -10.07 -10.60 -3.89
C THR A 106 -9.52 -11.40 -2.72
N ASN A 107 -8.50 -10.88 -2.04
CA ASN A 107 -7.80 -11.59 -0.97
C ASN A 107 -8.42 -11.35 0.42
N LEU A 108 -9.09 -10.21 0.62
CA LEU A 108 -9.71 -9.86 1.91
C LEU A 108 -11.16 -10.35 2.04
N GLY A 109 -11.63 -11.10 1.06
CA GLY A 109 -13.00 -11.64 1.02
C GLY A 109 -14.02 -10.61 0.52
N ASP A 110 -15.32 -10.89 0.78
CA ASP A 110 -16.47 -10.13 0.35
C ASP A 110 -16.63 -8.75 1.03
N LYS A 111 -16.14 -8.62 2.25
CA LYS A 111 -16.17 -7.39 3.06
C LYS A 111 -14.75 -6.91 3.38
N PRO A 112 -14.08 -6.21 2.45
CA PRO A 112 -12.68 -5.82 2.58
C PRO A 112 -12.49 -4.59 3.47
N TYR A 113 -12.65 -4.75 4.78
CA TYR A 113 -12.41 -3.70 5.77
C TYR A 113 -10.92 -3.45 6.01
N VAL A 114 -10.62 -2.27 6.55
CA VAL A 114 -9.28 -1.96 7.05
C VAL A 114 -9.16 -2.43 8.49
N LYS A 115 -8.21 -3.31 8.80
CA LYS A 115 -7.94 -3.75 10.17
C LYS A 115 -6.62 -3.18 10.68
N ILE A 116 -6.70 -2.44 11.78
CA ILE A 116 -5.57 -1.86 12.49
C ILE A 116 -5.21 -2.77 13.66
N ASN A 117 -3.94 -3.13 13.78
CA ASN A 117 -3.44 -3.96 14.87
C ASN A 117 -2.83 -3.06 15.95
N VAL A 118 -3.48 -2.98 17.13
CA VAL A 118 -3.14 -2.02 18.19
C VAL A 118 -1.93 -2.42 19.04
N ASN A 119 -1.53 -3.69 19.00
CA ASN A 119 -0.39 -4.22 19.77
C ASN A 119 0.93 -4.10 18.99
N VAL A 120 1.27 -2.90 18.55
CA VAL A 120 2.45 -2.64 17.71
C VAL A 120 3.74 -3.06 18.41
N GLU A 121 3.86 -2.86 19.73
CA GLU A 121 5.04 -3.24 20.49
C GLU A 121 5.29 -4.76 20.44
N ASP A 122 4.23 -5.57 20.55
CA ASP A 122 4.36 -7.03 20.43
C ASP A 122 4.84 -7.43 19.04
N ILE A 123 4.35 -6.72 18.00
CA ILE A 123 4.77 -6.94 16.59
C ILE A 123 6.24 -6.58 16.40
N LEU A 124 6.69 -5.44 16.95
CA LEU A 124 8.07 -4.99 16.87
C LEU A 124 9.01 -5.91 17.66
N ASN A 125 8.59 -6.39 18.84
CA ASN A 125 9.33 -7.39 19.61
C ASN A 125 9.49 -8.71 18.83
N GLN A 126 8.49 -9.12 18.07
CA GLN A 126 8.61 -10.28 17.18
C GLN A 126 9.55 -9.98 15.99
N ALA A 127 9.52 -8.77 15.43
CA ALA A 127 10.46 -8.36 14.39
C ALA A 127 11.90 -8.42 14.89
N GLN A 128 12.15 -8.01 16.13
CA GLN A 128 13.49 -8.10 16.77
C GLN A 128 14.03 -9.53 16.76
N LYS A 129 13.21 -10.53 17.05
CA LYS A 129 13.65 -11.94 17.00
C LYS A 129 14.13 -12.34 15.59
N TYR A 130 13.39 -11.95 14.56
CA TYR A 130 13.81 -12.21 13.15
C TYR A 130 15.11 -11.48 12.79
N ILE A 131 15.33 -10.30 13.34
CA ILE A 131 16.59 -9.57 13.15
C ILE A 131 17.73 -10.33 13.81
N ASP A 132 17.56 -10.75 15.08
CA ASP A 132 18.59 -11.44 15.85
C ASP A 132 18.95 -12.80 15.24
N GLU A 133 17.97 -13.56 14.75
CA GLU A 133 18.18 -14.84 14.06
C GLU A 133 18.98 -14.70 12.76
N ARG A 134 18.98 -13.52 12.13
CA ARG A 134 19.62 -13.29 10.83
C ARG A 134 20.95 -12.53 10.92
N LYS A 135 21.32 -12.00 12.09
CA LYS A 135 22.60 -11.31 12.26
C LYS A 135 23.77 -12.19 11.79
N PRO A 136 24.78 -11.62 11.11
CA PRO A 136 25.01 -10.19 10.85
C PRO A 136 24.30 -9.65 9.60
N ASN A 137 23.45 -10.43 8.93
CA ASN A 137 22.77 -10.04 7.72
C ASN A 137 21.63 -9.05 7.99
N ILE A 138 21.48 -8.06 7.11
CA ILE A 138 20.38 -7.10 7.20
C ILE A 138 19.05 -7.79 6.92
N THR A 139 18.06 -7.56 7.79
CA THR A 139 16.68 -8.02 7.62
C THR A 139 15.80 -6.86 7.18
N ILE A 140 15.05 -7.06 6.08
CA ILE A 140 14.17 -6.04 5.50
C ILE A 140 12.72 -6.41 5.81
N PHE A 141 11.96 -5.42 6.30
CA PHE A 141 10.54 -5.57 6.62
C PHE A 141 9.68 -4.64 5.74
N GLU A 142 8.56 -5.16 5.27
CA GLU A 142 7.56 -4.44 4.48
C GLU A 142 6.31 -4.14 5.30
N GLY A 143 6.02 -2.87 5.53
CA GLY A 143 4.88 -2.42 6.35
C GLY A 143 3.54 -2.34 5.61
N SER A 144 3.56 -2.48 4.28
CA SER A 144 2.38 -2.26 3.43
C SER A 144 2.07 -3.41 2.48
N ALA A 145 2.56 -4.62 2.78
CA ALA A 145 2.36 -5.77 1.89
C ALA A 145 0.88 -6.06 1.55
N THR A 146 -0.04 -5.80 2.48
CA THR A 146 -1.48 -6.00 2.31
C THR A 146 -2.31 -4.79 2.70
N SER A 147 -1.72 -3.57 2.65
CA SER A 147 -2.34 -2.36 3.17
C SER A 147 -1.71 -1.10 2.59
N ASP A 148 -2.26 0.04 2.96
CA ASP A 148 -1.59 1.35 2.85
C ASP A 148 -1.68 2.04 4.22
N PRO A 149 -0.55 2.26 4.90
CA PRO A 149 -0.55 2.75 6.28
C PRO A 149 -0.76 4.26 6.43
N ILE A 150 -0.49 5.06 5.41
CA ILE A 150 -0.58 6.53 5.50
C ILE A 150 -1.98 7.02 5.89
N PRO A 151 -3.09 6.51 5.34
CA PRO A 151 -4.42 7.00 5.71
C PRO A 151 -4.81 6.84 7.17
N VAL A 152 -4.18 5.90 7.87
CA VAL A 152 -4.48 5.62 9.28
C VAL A 152 -3.46 6.20 10.26
N GLU A 153 -2.33 6.67 9.75
CA GLU A 153 -1.22 7.18 10.56
C GLU A 153 -1.62 8.33 11.51
N PRO A 154 -2.49 9.31 11.09
CA PRO A 154 -2.85 10.44 11.93
C PRO A 154 -3.47 10.09 13.29
N TYR A 155 -4.05 8.90 13.42
CA TYR A 155 -4.68 8.45 14.68
C TYR A 155 -4.09 7.17 15.25
N THR A 156 -3.14 6.54 14.55
CA THR A 156 -2.46 5.32 15.01
C THR A 156 -1.02 5.56 15.45
N ASN A 157 -0.30 6.46 14.81
CA ASN A 157 1.15 6.62 14.94
C ASN A 157 1.92 5.28 14.75
N SER A 158 1.38 4.35 13.97
CA SER A 158 1.95 3.01 13.78
C SER A 158 3.23 3.04 12.94
N LEU A 159 3.26 3.89 11.89
CA LEU A 159 4.47 4.13 11.11
C LEU A 159 5.54 4.84 11.94
N LYS A 160 5.17 5.88 12.69
CA LYS A 160 6.11 6.56 13.59
C LYS A 160 6.82 5.56 14.50
N ARG A 161 6.08 4.72 15.22
CA ARG A 161 6.65 3.71 16.11
C ARG A 161 7.58 2.71 15.38
N ALA A 162 7.18 2.27 14.18
CA ALA A 162 8.01 1.41 13.36
C ALA A 162 9.29 2.12 12.88
N ILE A 163 9.20 3.35 12.37
CA ILE A 163 10.34 4.14 11.93
C ILE A 163 11.35 4.33 13.06
N GLU A 164 10.90 4.76 14.25
CA GLU A 164 11.73 4.95 15.43
C GLU A 164 12.41 3.64 15.89
N PHE A 165 11.70 2.52 15.86
CA PHE A 165 12.26 1.20 16.17
C PHE A 165 13.37 0.80 15.19
N PHE A 166 13.12 0.91 13.89
CA PHE A 166 14.11 0.54 12.87
C PHE A 166 15.27 1.54 12.78
N ALA A 167 15.07 2.80 13.11
CA ALA A 167 16.13 3.81 13.17
C ALA A 167 17.25 3.41 14.15
N ASN A 168 16.88 2.74 15.23
CA ASN A 168 17.82 2.28 16.28
C ASN A 168 18.36 0.87 16.05
N ASN A 169 18.16 0.25 14.86
CA ASN A 169 18.60 -1.11 14.58
C ASN A 169 19.51 -1.18 13.34
N ASP A 170 20.79 -1.53 13.55
CA ASP A 170 21.78 -1.56 12.47
C ASP A 170 21.58 -2.71 11.48
N PHE A 171 20.98 -3.82 11.94
CA PHE A 171 20.77 -5.03 11.16
C PHE A 171 19.36 -5.12 10.53
N ALA A 172 18.63 -4.02 10.53
CA ALA A 172 17.30 -4.00 9.93
C ALA A 172 17.09 -2.81 9.00
N ARG A 173 16.14 -2.99 8.07
CA ARG A 173 15.58 -1.92 7.23
C ARG A 173 14.07 -2.07 7.21
N PHE A 174 13.41 -0.94 7.19
CA PHE A 174 11.97 -0.85 7.06
C PHE A 174 11.63 -0.21 5.72
N ARG A 175 10.53 -0.63 5.13
CA ARG A 175 9.99 -0.01 3.93
C ARG A 175 8.48 -0.11 3.91
N PHE A 176 7.83 0.85 3.28
CA PHE A 176 6.40 0.80 3.02
C PHE A 176 6.08 1.52 1.71
N VAL A 177 4.90 1.24 1.17
CA VAL A 177 4.42 1.86 -0.07
C VAL A 177 3.09 2.57 0.18
N THR A 178 2.86 3.69 -0.50
CA THR A 178 1.63 4.44 -0.39
C THR A 178 1.18 5.07 -1.71
N LYS A 179 -0.13 5.32 -1.80
CA LYS A 179 -0.79 6.18 -2.80
C LYS A 179 -1.36 7.45 -2.18
N TYR A 180 -1.07 7.69 -0.90
CA TYR A 180 -1.58 8.83 -0.12
C TYR A 180 -0.46 9.80 0.25
N THR A 181 -0.84 10.98 0.69
CA THR A 181 0.06 12.15 0.71
C THR A 181 0.13 12.84 2.06
N ASP A 182 -0.58 12.35 3.08
CA ASP A 182 -0.52 12.89 4.43
C ASP A 182 0.71 12.37 5.20
N VAL A 183 1.89 12.79 4.71
CA VAL A 183 3.21 12.36 5.23
C VAL A 183 3.81 13.33 6.24
N ASP A 184 3.14 14.44 6.53
CA ASP A 184 3.71 15.54 7.32
C ASP A 184 4.14 15.09 8.74
N SER A 185 3.44 14.12 9.34
CA SER A 185 3.79 13.54 10.63
C SER A 185 5.09 12.74 10.64
N LEU A 186 5.61 12.38 9.48
CA LEU A 186 6.83 11.59 9.33
C LEU A 186 8.08 12.47 9.12
N LEU A 187 7.92 13.73 8.66
CA LEU A 187 9.01 14.56 8.17
C LEU A 187 10.06 14.93 9.24
N GLY A 188 9.65 14.98 10.50
CA GLY A 188 10.54 15.32 11.63
C GLY A 188 11.07 14.12 12.43
N LEU A 189 10.84 12.89 11.95
CA LEU A 189 11.30 11.70 12.66
C LEU A 189 12.78 11.41 12.37
N ASP A 190 13.48 10.97 13.40
CA ASP A 190 14.82 10.41 13.22
C ASP A 190 14.72 8.99 12.67
N HIS A 191 14.95 8.84 11.38
CA HIS A 191 14.87 7.55 10.67
C HIS A 191 16.24 6.94 10.36
N ASN A 192 17.33 7.68 10.59
CA ASN A 192 18.73 7.26 10.36
C ASN A 192 18.98 6.61 8.98
N GLY A 193 18.19 7.00 7.94
CA GLY A 193 18.28 6.42 6.60
C GLY A 193 17.86 4.93 6.52
N LYS A 194 17.23 4.38 7.56
CA LYS A 194 16.88 2.95 7.63
C LYS A 194 15.45 2.65 7.20
N THR A 195 14.65 3.69 6.91
CA THR A 195 13.29 3.56 6.39
C THR A 195 13.21 4.09 4.96
N GLU A 196 12.78 3.25 4.02
CA GLU A 196 12.51 3.63 2.64
C GLU A 196 11.02 3.88 2.46
N VAL A 197 10.67 5.09 2.01
CA VAL A 197 9.30 5.45 1.65
C VAL A 197 9.13 5.28 0.14
N ARG A 198 8.15 4.50 -0.28
CA ARG A 198 7.88 4.29 -1.71
C ARG A 198 6.51 4.81 -2.08
N PHE A 199 6.46 5.60 -3.13
CA PHE A 199 5.19 6.05 -3.71
C PHE A 199 4.83 5.18 -4.91
N THR A 200 3.60 4.66 -4.92
CA THR A 200 3.06 4.12 -6.16
C THR A 200 2.62 5.28 -7.03
N ILE A 201 3.19 5.38 -8.22
CA ILE A 201 2.85 6.37 -9.23
C ILE A 201 2.31 5.69 -10.48
N ASN A 202 1.47 6.40 -11.20
CA ASN A 202 0.94 5.95 -12.49
C ASN A 202 0.52 7.16 -13.32
N THR A 203 0.25 6.94 -14.60
CA THR A 203 -0.23 8.00 -15.49
C THR A 203 -1.58 8.53 -15.03
N ASP A 204 -1.89 9.78 -15.38
CA ASP A 204 -3.21 10.35 -15.08
C ASP A 204 -4.33 9.54 -15.74
N PHE A 205 -4.07 8.95 -16.91
CA PHE A 205 -5.02 8.03 -17.56
C PHE A 205 -5.37 6.85 -16.62
N VAL A 206 -4.37 6.18 -16.06
CA VAL A 206 -4.60 5.03 -15.17
C VAL A 206 -5.26 5.45 -13.85
N ILE A 207 -4.80 6.55 -13.26
CA ILE A 207 -5.34 7.06 -12.00
C ILE A 207 -6.81 7.42 -12.17
N ASN A 208 -7.16 8.21 -13.19
CA ASN A 208 -8.52 8.69 -13.40
C ASN A 208 -9.51 7.58 -13.81
N ASN A 209 -9.04 6.56 -14.53
CA ASN A 209 -9.92 5.48 -14.98
C ASN A 209 -10.08 4.35 -13.97
N TYR A 210 -9.02 3.99 -13.21
CA TYR A 210 -9.00 2.76 -12.42
C TYR A 210 -8.73 2.96 -10.93
N GLU A 211 -8.23 4.12 -10.51
CA GLU A 211 -7.95 4.39 -9.10
C GLU A 211 -8.97 5.37 -8.53
N ARG A 212 -9.70 4.96 -7.51
CA ARG A 212 -10.66 5.82 -6.81
C ARG A 212 -10.30 5.90 -5.34
N ARG A 213 -10.55 7.07 -4.74
CA ARG A 213 -10.21 7.36 -3.34
C ARG A 213 -8.70 7.22 -3.09
N THR A 214 -7.89 7.68 -4.02
CA THR A 214 -6.44 7.82 -3.91
C THR A 214 -6.05 9.23 -4.32
N ALA A 215 -4.83 9.65 -4.00
CA ALA A 215 -4.31 10.95 -4.43
C ALA A 215 -4.01 10.98 -5.93
N SER A 216 -4.05 12.16 -6.53
CA SER A 216 -3.62 12.40 -7.91
C SER A 216 -2.10 12.19 -8.07
N LEU A 217 -1.62 12.07 -9.32
CA LEU A 217 -0.19 11.98 -9.60
C LEU A 217 0.58 13.19 -9.04
N CYS A 218 0.08 14.39 -9.31
CA CYS A 218 0.71 15.63 -8.83
C CYS A 218 0.85 15.67 -7.30
N GLU A 219 -0.19 15.26 -6.56
CA GLU A 219 -0.14 15.21 -5.09
C GLU A 219 0.88 14.18 -4.59
N ARG A 220 0.95 12.98 -5.23
CA ARG A 220 1.95 11.94 -4.87
C ARG A 220 3.37 12.42 -5.12
N ILE A 221 3.63 13.09 -6.24
CA ILE A 221 4.94 13.69 -6.52
C ILE A 221 5.27 14.77 -5.47
N ASN A 222 4.34 15.66 -5.15
CA ASN A 222 4.56 16.69 -4.14
C ASN A 222 4.85 16.10 -2.74
N ALA A 223 4.18 15.03 -2.37
CA ALA A 223 4.47 14.31 -1.12
C ALA A 223 5.85 13.63 -1.15
N SER A 224 6.23 13.04 -2.29
CA SER A 224 7.57 12.46 -2.45
C SER A 224 8.69 13.49 -2.34
N VAL A 225 8.46 14.71 -2.83
CA VAL A 225 9.41 15.84 -2.65
C VAL A 225 9.59 16.18 -1.17
N LYS A 226 8.51 16.17 -0.37
CA LYS A 226 8.61 16.39 1.09
C LYS A 226 9.45 15.31 1.76
N ILE A 227 9.22 14.05 1.41
CA ILE A 227 9.96 12.89 1.92
C ILE A 227 11.44 12.97 1.52
N ALA A 228 11.73 13.34 0.25
CA ALA A 228 13.08 13.55 -0.23
C ALA A 228 13.82 14.64 0.56
N LYS A 229 13.18 15.80 0.79
CA LYS A 229 13.72 16.90 1.59
C LYS A 229 13.93 16.55 3.06
N ALA A 230 13.16 15.60 3.59
CA ALA A 230 13.36 15.03 4.93
C ALA A 230 14.46 13.94 4.94
N ASN A 231 15.17 13.73 3.82
CA ASN A 231 16.29 12.81 3.65
C ASN A 231 15.95 11.31 3.86
N TYR A 232 14.72 10.90 3.67
CA TYR A 232 14.39 9.48 3.62
C TYR A 232 14.96 8.83 2.36
N PRO A 233 15.42 7.57 2.40
CA PRO A 233 15.47 6.72 1.23
C PRO A 233 14.11 6.72 0.53
N LEU A 234 14.11 6.97 -0.79
CA LEU A 234 12.90 7.17 -1.57
C LEU A 234 12.86 6.19 -2.75
N GLY A 235 11.71 5.59 -2.99
CA GLY A 235 11.47 4.72 -4.12
C GLY A 235 10.14 5.01 -4.81
N PHE A 236 10.02 4.52 -6.04
CA PHE A 236 8.80 4.61 -6.84
C PHE A 236 8.39 3.24 -7.35
N ILE A 237 7.10 2.94 -7.23
CA ILE A 237 6.49 1.76 -7.81
C ILE A 237 5.58 2.21 -8.94
N ILE A 238 5.95 1.91 -10.19
CA ILE A 238 5.10 2.15 -11.35
C ILE A 238 4.24 0.90 -11.54
N ALA A 239 3.03 0.92 -11.00
CA ALA A 239 2.21 -0.27 -10.91
C ALA A 239 0.70 0.01 -10.77
N PRO A 240 -0.13 -0.72 -11.52
CA PRO A 240 0.27 -1.58 -12.64
C PRO A 240 0.48 -0.78 -13.93
N VAL A 241 1.43 -1.22 -14.74
CA VAL A 241 1.60 -0.69 -16.10
C VAL A 241 0.53 -1.26 -17.01
N PHE A 242 -0.15 -0.39 -17.73
CA PHE A 242 -1.12 -0.74 -18.76
C PHE A 242 -0.62 -0.31 -20.14
N ILE A 243 -0.85 -1.16 -21.14
CA ILE A 243 -0.65 -0.84 -22.56
C ILE A 243 -1.97 -0.31 -23.11
N TYR A 244 -1.98 0.92 -23.56
CA TYR A 244 -3.08 1.61 -24.23
C TYR A 244 -2.49 2.57 -25.27
N GLU A 245 -3.31 3.17 -26.09
CA GLU A 245 -2.84 4.14 -27.09
C GLU A 245 -2.17 5.33 -26.42
N GLY A 246 -0.91 5.63 -26.78
CA GLY A 246 -0.13 6.72 -26.18
C GLY A 246 0.55 6.39 -24.84
N TRP A 247 0.49 5.16 -24.33
CA TRP A 247 1.03 4.80 -23.00
C TRP A 247 2.51 5.17 -22.81
N LYS A 248 3.35 5.04 -23.86
CA LYS A 248 4.77 5.37 -23.76
C LYS A 248 4.99 6.87 -23.48
N GLU A 249 4.26 7.71 -24.22
CA GLU A 249 4.32 9.16 -24.03
C GLU A 249 3.86 9.57 -22.63
N ASP A 250 2.76 8.99 -22.17
CA ASP A 250 2.21 9.27 -20.82
C ASP A 250 3.19 8.88 -19.71
N TYR A 251 3.84 7.70 -19.80
CA TYR A 251 4.84 7.29 -18.81
C TYR A 251 6.15 8.08 -18.92
N GLU A 252 6.55 8.49 -20.10
CA GLU A 252 7.71 9.38 -20.26
C GLU A 252 7.44 10.75 -19.65
N ASN A 253 6.28 11.35 -19.91
CA ASN A 253 5.85 12.61 -19.29
C ASN A 253 5.79 12.50 -17.76
N LEU A 254 5.28 11.39 -17.22
CA LEU A 254 5.28 11.12 -15.78
C LEU A 254 6.70 11.18 -15.19
N LEU A 255 7.68 10.51 -15.81
CA LEU A 255 9.06 10.50 -15.32
C LEU A 255 9.76 11.87 -15.49
N LYS A 256 9.43 12.59 -16.54
CA LYS A 256 9.90 13.96 -16.76
C LYS A 256 9.38 14.89 -15.66
N ASP A 257 8.08 14.88 -15.38
CA ASP A 257 7.46 15.67 -14.31
C ASP A 257 8.05 15.32 -12.93
N LEU A 258 8.29 14.04 -12.69
CA LEU A 258 8.94 13.57 -11.47
C LEU A 258 10.36 14.13 -11.36
N LYS A 259 11.15 14.09 -12.45
CA LYS A 259 12.52 14.62 -12.50
C LYS A 259 12.56 16.12 -12.26
N GLU A 260 11.63 16.88 -12.84
CA GLU A 260 11.58 18.34 -12.70
C GLU A 260 11.24 18.78 -11.26
N LYS A 261 10.45 17.98 -10.53
CA LYS A 261 9.99 18.35 -9.18
C LYS A 261 10.88 17.84 -8.05
N LEU A 262 11.58 16.73 -8.25
CA LEU A 262 12.46 16.18 -7.22
C LEU A 262 13.69 17.05 -7.02
N PRO A 263 14.20 17.19 -5.77
CA PRO A 263 15.48 17.84 -5.50
C PRO A 263 16.63 17.17 -6.28
N SER A 264 17.58 17.98 -6.76
CA SER A 264 18.76 17.47 -7.48
C SER A 264 19.82 16.87 -6.56
N ASP A 265 19.78 17.20 -5.27
CA ASP A 265 20.76 16.85 -4.23
C ASP A 265 20.27 15.74 -3.30
N LEU A 266 19.68 14.70 -3.85
CA LEU A 266 19.20 13.56 -3.09
C LEU A 266 20.34 12.87 -2.35
N LYS A 267 20.15 12.62 -1.03
CA LYS A 267 21.16 11.92 -0.21
C LYS A 267 21.22 10.42 -0.49
N HIS A 268 20.13 9.85 -0.97
CA HIS A 268 20.01 8.41 -1.21
C HIS A 268 19.70 8.15 -2.68
N LYS A 269 20.19 7.03 -3.17
CA LYS A 269 19.88 6.55 -4.51
C LYS A 269 18.39 6.22 -4.62
N LEU A 270 17.72 6.74 -5.64
CA LEU A 270 16.32 6.40 -5.92
C LEU A 270 16.18 4.93 -6.34
N THR A 271 15.09 4.31 -5.96
CA THR A 271 14.73 2.97 -6.40
C THR A 271 13.48 2.97 -7.25
N PHE A 272 13.44 2.12 -8.29
CA PHE A 272 12.27 1.92 -9.13
C PHE A 272 11.88 0.45 -9.16
N GLU A 273 10.60 0.20 -9.03
CA GLU A 273 9.97 -1.10 -9.22
C GLU A 273 8.88 -0.94 -10.29
N VAL A 274 8.90 -1.76 -11.34
CA VAL A 274 7.91 -1.67 -12.43
C VAL A 274 7.15 -2.99 -12.51
N ILE A 275 5.83 -2.91 -12.44
CA ILE A 275 4.96 -4.09 -12.38
C ILE A 275 3.87 -3.96 -13.44
N SER A 276 3.89 -4.85 -14.44
CA SER A 276 2.84 -4.89 -15.46
C SER A 276 1.51 -5.42 -14.91
N HIS A 277 0.40 -4.98 -15.51
CA HIS A 277 -0.94 -5.43 -15.12
C HIS A 277 -1.10 -6.93 -15.35
N ARG A 278 -1.59 -7.61 -14.31
CA ARG A 278 -1.88 -9.04 -14.30
C ARG A 278 -3.08 -9.33 -13.41
N TYR A 279 -3.80 -10.40 -13.71
CA TYR A 279 -4.97 -10.80 -12.95
C TYR A 279 -5.13 -12.32 -12.94
N THR A 280 -5.87 -12.83 -11.96
CA THR A 280 -6.33 -14.23 -11.94
C THR A 280 -7.78 -14.28 -12.41
N THR A 281 -8.25 -15.44 -12.88
CA THR A 281 -9.67 -15.63 -13.23
C THR A 281 -10.60 -15.24 -12.07
N ARG A 282 -10.25 -15.66 -10.86
CA ARG A 282 -11.01 -15.27 -9.66
C ARG A 282 -11.06 -13.76 -9.46
N ALA A 283 -9.92 -13.07 -9.62
CA ALA A 283 -9.87 -11.61 -9.50
C ALA A 283 -10.73 -10.93 -10.55
N LYS A 284 -10.64 -11.37 -11.82
CA LYS A 284 -11.46 -10.86 -12.91
C LYS A 284 -12.95 -10.97 -12.59
N ASN A 285 -13.41 -12.15 -12.19
CA ASN A 285 -14.84 -12.36 -11.87
C ASN A 285 -15.32 -11.45 -10.74
N ILE A 286 -14.58 -11.39 -9.63
CA ILE A 286 -14.94 -10.52 -8.49
C ILE A 286 -14.92 -9.02 -8.89
N ILE A 287 -13.94 -8.59 -9.70
CA ILE A 287 -13.87 -7.22 -10.20
C ILE A 287 -15.09 -6.90 -11.06
N MET A 288 -15.50 -7.81 -11.95
CA MET A 288 -16.69 -7.65 -12.78
C MET A 288 -17.98 -7.57 -11.95
N ASP A 289 -18.07 -8.36 -10.89
CA ASP A 289 -19.22 -8.33 -9.98
C ASP A 289 -19.30 -7.01 -9.18
N ILE A 290 -18.15 -6.52 -8.68
CA ILE A 290 -18.10 -5.27 -7.89
C ILE A 290 -18.21 -4.02 -8.79
N PHE A 291 -17.53 -4.03 -9.94
CA PHE A 291 -17.42 -2.92 -10.88
C PHE A 291 -17.87 -3.34 -12.29
N PRO A 292 -19.16 -3.57 -12.54
CA PRO A 292 -19.63 -4.08 -13.83
C PRO A 292 -19.30 -3.16 -15.02
N ASP A 293 -19.19 -1.86 -14.77
CA ASP A 293 -18.88 -0.85 -15.80
C ASP A 293 -17.37 -0.56 -15.89
N ASN A 294 -16.51 -1.39 -15.29
CA ASN A 294 -15.06 -1.17 -15.36
C ASN A 294 -14.56 -1.39 -16.80
N LYS A 295 -13.49 -0.64 -17.13
CA LYS A 295 -12.83 -0.70 -18.44
C LYS A 295 -11.43 -1.32 -18.36
N LEU A 296 -11.16 -2.13 -17.34
CA LEU A 296 -9.87 -2.80 -17.20
C LEU A 296 -9.64 -3.75 -18.39
N PRO A 297 -8.44 -3.73 -19.00
CA PRO A 297 -8.12 -4.57 -20.15
C PRO A 297 -7.84 -6.02 -19.71
N MET A 298 -8.90 -6.72 -19.27
CA MET A 298 -8.86 -8.11 -18.82
C MET A 298 -9.39 -9.07 -19.91
N ASP A 299 -8.83 -8.96 -21.11
CA ASP A 299 -9.11 -9.85 -22.23
C ASP A 299 -8.13 -11.04 -22.16
N ASP A 300 -8.65 -12.25 -21.91
CA ASP A 300 -7.85 -13.45 -21.71
C ASP A 300 -7.11 -13.88 -22.99
N GLU A 301 -7.69 -13.61 -24.18
CA GLU A 301 -7.10 -13.97 -25.48
C GLU A 301 -5.85 -13.11 -25.80
N LYS A 302 -5.82 -11.90 -25.26
CA LYS A 302 -4.67 -10.98 -25.39
C LYS A 302 -3.61 -11.20 -24.32
N ARG A 303 -3.71 -12.25 -23.53
CA ARG A 303 -2.80 -12.54 -22.40
C ARG A 303 -2.23 -13.93 -22.50
N THR A 304 -1.15 -14.16 -21.76
CA THR A 304 -0.55 -15.47 -21.55
C THR A 304 -0.90 -15.96 -20.15
N PHE A 305 -1.45 -17.17 -20.06
CA PHE A 305 -1.71 -17.80 -18.79
C PHE A 305 -0.41 -18.43 -18.21
N LYS A 306 -0.07 -18.07 -16.97
CA LYS A 306 1.11 -18.61 -16.26
C LYS A 306 0.75 -19.07 -14.86
N TYR A 307 1.29 -20.19 -14.44
CA TYR A 307 1.23 -20.61 -13.04
C TYR A 307 2.22 -19.82 -12.19
N GLY A 308 1.75 -19.29 -11.06
CA GLY A 308 2.59 -18.60 -10.07
C GLY A 308 3.23 -19.58 -9.08
N GLN A 309 4.16 -19.09 -8.27
CA GLN A 309 4.89 -19.87 -7.25
C GLN A 309 4.01 -20.58 -6.21
N PHE A 310 2.75 -20.14 -6.04
CA PHE A 310 1.80 -20.67 -5.06
C PHE A 310 0.65 -21.47 -5.70
N GLY A 311 0.85 -21.98 -6.93
CA GLY A 311 -0.16 -22.78 -7.62
C GLY A 311 -1.33 -22.01 -8.22
N TYR A 312 -1.34 -20.68 -8.14
CA TYR A 312 -2.38 -19.85 -8.75
C TYR A 312 -2.03 -19.52 -10.19
N GLY A 313 -2.96 -19.78 -11.11
CA GLY A 313 -2.85 -19.30 -12.48
C GLY A 313 -3.16 -17.81 -12.57
N LYS A 314 -2.37 -17.10 -13.37
CA LYS A 314 -2.56 -15.67 -13.65
C LYS A 314 -2.38 -15.37 -15.12
N TYR A 315 -3.16 -14.43 -15.61
CA TYR A 315 -3.02 -13.84 -16.93
C TYR A 315 -2.04 -12.68 -16.87
N VAL A 316 -0.99 -12.73 -17.69
CA VAL A 316 0.04 -11.69 -17.84
C VAL A 316 0.08 -11.23 -19.29
N TYR A 317 0.71 -10.11 -19.60
CA TYR A 317 0.97 -9.70 -20.97
C TYR A 317 1.75 -10.76 -21.74
N LYS A 318 1.62 -10.80 -23.06
CA LYS A 318 2.40 -11.69 -23.94
C LYS A 318 3.89 -11.36 -23.80
N LYS A 319 4.74 -12.28 -24.24
CA LYS A 319 6.19 -12.14 -24.09
C LYS A 319 6.73 -10.88 -24.76
N GLU A 320 6.20 -10.59 -25.92
CA GLU A 320 6.55 -9.42 -26.74
C GLU A 320 6.21 -8.11 -25.99
N ASP A 321 5.02 -8.00 -25.45
CA ASP A 321 4.58 -6.86 -24.65
C ASP A 321 5.43 -6.65 -23.40
N ILE A 322 5.78 -7.75 -22.71
CA ILE A 322 6.66 -7.67 -21.52
C ILE A 322 8.05 -7.21 -21.87
N LEU A 323 8.60 -7.64 -23.02
CA LEU A 323 9.88 -7.16 -23.51
C LEU A 323 9.82 -5.68 -23.85
N GLU A 324 8.79 -5.24 -24.55
CA GLU A 324 8.55 -3.83 -24.90
C GLU A 324 8.46 -2.95 -23.63
N ILE A 325 7.66 -3.37 -22.64
CA ILE A 325 7.57 -2.67 -21.34
C ILE A 325 8.96 -2.59 -20.69
N LYS A 326 9.70 -3.69 -20.69
CA LYS A 326 11.00 -3.76 -20.03
C LYS A 326 12.02 -2.84 -20.70
N GLU A 327 12.16 -2.92 -22.01
CA GLU A 327 13.09 -2.09 -22.79
C GLU A 327 12.75 -0.61 -22.62
N PHE A 328 11.48 -0.26 -22.77
CA PHE A 328 11.01 1.11 -22.61
C PHE A 328 11.34 1.68 -21.23
N PHE A 329 10.98 0.98 -20.13
CA PHE A 329 11.24 1.51 -18.79
C PHE A 329 12.72 1.51 -18.41
N MET A 330 13.52 0.58 -18.93
CA MET A 330 14.98 0.61 -18.76
C MET A 330 15.56 1.88 -19.40
N GLU A 331 15.16 2.19 -20.64
CA GLU A 331 15.60 3.36 -21.38
C GLU A 331 15.19 4.68 -20.70
N ILE A 332 13.88 4.84 -20.40
CA ILE A 332 13.40 6.13 -19.87
C ILE A 332 13.82 6.38 -18.43
N ILE A 333 13.94 5.32 -17.59
CA ILE A 333 14.45 5.48 -16.23
C ILE A 333 15.94 5.87 -16.27
N ASP A 334 16.75 5.25 -17.12
CA ASP A 334 18.16 5.65 -17.29
C ASP A 334 18.29 7.08 -17.83
N LYS A 335 17.45 7.45 -18.79
CA LYS A 335 17.43 8.82 -19.37
C LYS A 335 17.19 9.92 -18.31
N TYR A 336 16.22 9.74 -17.44
CA TYR A 336 15.82 10.76 -16.46
C TYR A 336 16.49 10.59 -15.09
N PHE A 337 16.86 9.36 -14.73
CA PHE A 337 17.41 8.99 -13.42
C PHE A 337 18.61 8.03 -13.54
N PRO A 338 19.71 8.42 -14.21
CA PRO A 338 20.83 7.50 -14.50
C PRO A 338 21.54 6.97 -13.25
N MET A 339 21.37 7.63 -12.10
CA MET A 339 21.95 7.19 -10.82
C MET A 339 20.99 6.36 -9.99
N SER A 340 19.80 6.06 -10.48
CA SER A 340 18.81 5.24 -9.77
C SER A 340 19.10 3.74 -9.85
N GLU A 341 18.36 2.96 -9.08
CA GLU A 341 18.40 1.49 -9.12
C GLU A 341 17.03 0.94 -9.51
N ILE A 342 16.97 0.22 -10.61
CA ILE A 342 15.78 -0.55 -10.97
C ILE A 342 15.85 -1.89 -10.24
N LYS A 343 14.97 -2.09 -9.24
CA LYS A 343 14.93 -3.33 -8.45
C LYS A 343 14.44 -4.50 -9.28
N TYR A 344 13.37 -4.30 -10.05
CA TYR A 344 12.84 -5.26 -11.03
C TYR A 344 11.82 -4.62 -11.97
N ILE A 345 11.65 -5.26 -13.14
CA ILE A 345 10.57 -5.01 -14.10
C ILE A 345 9.90 -6.35 -14.39
N ILE A 346 8.61 -6.51 -14.05
CA ILE A 346 7.87 -7.78 -14.17
C ILE A 346 6.47 -7.60 -14.73
#